data_e59b2d07e45acc619a48a0916eeaa698
#
_entry.id   e59b2d07e45acc619a48a0916eeaa698
#
_cell.length_a   1.000
_cell.length_b   1.000
_cell.length_c   1.000
_cell.angle_alpha   90.00
_cell.angle_beta   90.00
_cell.angle_gamma   90.00
#
_symmetry.space_group_name_H-M   'P 1'
#
loop_
_entity.id
_entity.type
_entity.pdbx_description
1 polymer ?
#
loop_
_entity_poly.entity_id
_entity_poly.type
_entity_poly.pdbx_seq_one_letter_code
_entity_poly.pdbx_strand_id
1 'polypeptide(L)'
;MSRPTVVRGSSLAVDPGPRPLPADSGNFYSNLTPNQSAITQRLTQIFTEVNFVAGGPLVKTVGLGPRFNSNSCNSCHAYPAVGGSSPPNNPLFGIYQLMGATNTMPYFVTANGPVIVARFPYKSDGVTPDGGVHQMFTISNRTDAPGCTTMVQPDFTSAQQSNNIIFRQVTPTFGTGLMELIQESDILANMNSNTTLKQSLGISGHANYSDDDGTITRFGWKAQNKSLLYFSGEAYTVEEGVSDEAFPSENDESIPSCLPPFPVTQGTNKTKGVPDDRMDSGEAPKLPVNFPSDLERFSLFMRFLAPPTPVPPTQSTSNGLVQFNTIGCNMCHTNSFTTPKASIAALSNVQANLFSDLLVHDMGPDNADNVGQGNATGDQFRTAPLWGIGQRYFFLHDGRTQDIVQAIEDHRSFGNGTYPNSEANTVINNFDALSQKNQQDLVNFLRSL
;
A
#
# COMPACT_ATOMS: atom_id res chain seq x y z
N MET A 1 -14.57 17.69 -13.13
CA MET A 1 -13.73 18.70 -13.83
C MET A 1 -12.51 17.98 -14.34
N SER A 2 -12.13 18.12 -15.62
CA SER A 2 -10.85 17.62 -16.11
C SER A 2 -9.75 18.33 -15.32
N ARG A 3 -8.87 17.58 -14.66
CA ARG A 3 -7.65 18.14 -14.07
C ARG A 3 -6.92 18.96 -15.14
N PRO A 4 -6.30 20.10 -14.82
CA PRO A 4 -5.47 20.81 -15.77
C PRO A 4 -4.43 19.83 -16.30
N THR A 5 -4.33 19.72 -17.60
CA THR A 5 -3.28 18.95 -18.26
C THR A 5 -1.98 19.61 -17.85
N VAL A 6 -1.20 18.94 -17.00
CA VAL A 6 0.18 19.37 -16.71
C VAL A 6 0.85 19.44 -18.08
N VAL A 7 1.40 20.61 -18.42
CA VAL A 7 2.15 20.77 -19.65
C VAL A 7 3.31 19.79 -19.57
N ARG A 8 3.26 18.73 -20.38
CA ARG A 8 4.33 17.74 -20.43
C ARG A 8 5.65 18.45 -20.65
N GLY A 9 6.60 18.24 -19.75
CA GLY A 9 8.00 18.42 -20.12
C GLY A 9 8.25 17.64 -21.42
N SER A 10 9.21 18.06 -22.20
CA SER A 10 9.52 17.46 -23.50
C SER A 10 10.22 16.11 -23.40
N SER A 11 9.79 15.22 -22.48
CA SER A 11 10.40 13.90 -22.39
C SER A 11 10.19 13.15 -23.71
N LEU A 12 11.30 12.72 -24.28
CA LEU A 12 11.37 11.98 -25.54
C LEU A 12 11.51 10.47 -25.30
N ALA A 13 11.59 10.06 -24.04
CA ALA A 13 11.63 8.65 -23.68
C ALA A 13 10.26 7.97 -23.86
N VAL A 14 10.29 6.68 -24.12
CA VAL A 14 9.10 5.84 -24.27
C VAL A 14 9.13 4.75 -23.22
N ASP A 15 8.05 4.58 -22.48
CA ASP A 15 7.91 3.47 -21.56
C ASP A 15 7.78 2.15 -22.34
N PRO A 16 8.69 1.17 -22.16
CA PRO A 16 8.55 -0.13 -22.81
C PRO A 16 7.42 -0.99 -22.22
N GLY A 17 6.73 -0.50 -21.19
CA GLY A 17 5.72 -1.25 -20.46
C GLY A 17 6.28 -2.20 -19.39
N PRO A 18 5.42 -2.87 -18.64
CA PRO A 18 5.82 -3.80 -17.61
C PRO A 18 6.70 -4.92 -18.19
N ARG A 19 7.87 -5.13 -17.56
CA ARG A 19 8.75 -6.22 -18.00
C ARG A 19 8.07 -7.58 -17.77
N PRO A 20 8.25 -8.53 -18.70
CA PRO A 20 7.84 -9.90 -18.46
C PRO A 20 8.64 -10.45 -17.26
N LEU A 21 8.02 -11.34 -16.49
CA LEU A 21 8.57 -11.91 -15.28
C LEU A 21 10.06 -12.29 -15.39
N PRO A 22 10.93 -11.89 -14.43
CA PRO A 22 11.66 -12.92 -13.77
C PRO A 22 10.71 -13.51 -12.76
N ALA A 23 10.77 -14.77 -12.70
CA ALA A 23 9.85 -15.62 -12.06
C ALA A 23 9.99 -15.66 -10.52
N ASP A 24 10.66 -14.73 -9.88
CA ASP A 24 10.90 -14.77 -8.44
C ASP A 24 10.06 -13.80 -7.60
N SER A 25 9.25 -12.95 -8.23
CA SER A 25 8.26 -12.16 -7.52
C SER A 25 7.28 -13.06 -6.79
N GLY A 26 7.06 -12.76 -5.51
CA GLY A 26 6.19 -13.57 -4.65
C GLY A 26 6.89 -14.78 -4.01
N ASN A 27 8.17 -15.00 -4.26
CA ASN A 27 8.94 -16.01 -3.56
C ASN A 27 9.36 -15.53 -2.17
N PHE A 28 9.47 -16.47 -1.26
CA PHE A 28 10.10 -16.26 0.04
C PHE A 28 11.63 -16.32 -0.07
N TYR A 29 12.32 -15.75 0.91
CA TYR A 29 13.79 -15.85 0.95
C TYR A 29 14.24 -17.31 0.88
N SER A 30 15.23 -17.59 0.02
CA SER A 30 15.75 -18.95 -0.22
C SER A 30 16.56 -19.51 0.95
N ASN A 31 17.04 -18.65 1.84
CA ASN A 31 17.86 -18.99 3.01
C ASN A 31 17.07 -18.96 4.32
N LEU A 32 15.76 -19.15 4.27
CA LEU A 32 14.94 -19.41 5.45
C LEU A 32 15.36 -20.75 6.10
N THR A 33 15.29 -20.82 7.42
CA THR A 33 15.50 -22.10 8.12
C THR A 33 14.43 -23.13 7.74
N PRO A 34 14.66 -24.43 7.92
CA PRO A 34 13.66 -25.46 7.63
C PRO A 34 12.30 -25.21 8.33
N ASN A 35 12.34 -24.77 9.59
CA ASN A 35 11.11 -24.44 10.33
C ASN A 35 10.38 -23.23 9.75
N GLN A 36 11.11 -22.18 9.35
CA GLN A 36 10.52 -21.02 8.71
C GLN A 36 9.95 -21.38 7.33
N SER A 37 10.67 -22.17 6.54
CA SER A 37 10.18 -22.65 5.24
C SER A 37 8.94 -23.53 5.36
N ALA A 38 8.85 -24.34 6.42
CA ALA A 38 7.71 -25.22 6.63
C ALA A 38 6.37 -24.49 6.83
N ILE A 39 6.40 -23.23 7.30
CA ILE A 39 5.17 -22.45 7.54
C ILE A 39 4.80 -21.56 6.35
N THR A 40 5.66 -21.38 5.36
CA THR A 40 5.41 -20.41 4.26
C THR A 40 4.15 -20.73 3.46
N GLN A 41 3.87 -22.01 3.24
CA GLN A 41 2.64 -22.41 2.55
C GLN A 41 1.40 -21.98 3.35
N ARG A 42 1.42 -22.13 4.66
CA ARG A 42 0.32 -21.71 5.53
C ARG A 42 0.15 -20.20 5.54
N LEU A 43 1.27 -19.45 5.57
CA LEU A 43 1.25 -17.99 5.48
C LEU A 43 0.66 -17.52 4.15
N THR A 44 0.99 -18.20 3.04
CA THR A 44 0.38 -17.91 1.73
C THR A 44 -1.11 -18.21 1.75
N GLN A 45 -1.54 -19.32 2.35
CA GLN A 45 -2.95 -19.69 2.44
C GLN A 45 -3.76 -18.61 3.15
N ILE A 46 -3.29 -18.11 4.30
CA ILE A 46 -3.96 -17.02 5.03
C ILE A 46 -4.03 -15.75 4.18
N PHE A 47 -2.95 -15.37 3.52
CA PHE A 47 -2.93 -14.17 2.68
C PHE A 47 -3.83 -14.25 1.44
N THR A 48 -4.13 -15.46 0.99
CA THR A 48 -5.00 -15.73 -0.18
C THR A 48 -6.39 -16.23 0.20
N GLU A 49 -6.68 -16.32 1.48
CA GLU A 49 -7.97 -16.74 1.99
C GLU A 49 -9.08 -15.79 1.54
N VAL A 50 -10.27 -16.34 1.32
CA VAL A 50 -11.44 -15.57 0.91
C VAL A 50 -12.45 -15.62 2.05
N ASN A 51 -12.69 -14.47 2.67
CA ASN A 51 -13.52 -14.32 3.84
C ASN A 51 -14.99 -14.02 3.49
N PHE A 52 -15.89 -14.48 4.33
CA PHE A 52 -17.33 -14.25 4.27
C PHE A 52 -17.83 -13.84 5.65
N VAL A 53 -18.98 -13.18 5.71
CA VAL A 53 -19.59 -12.82 7.00
C VAL A 53 -20.01 -14.05 7.79
N ALA A 54 -20.70 -14.99 7.17
CA ALA A 54 -21.28 -16.18 7.82
C ALA A 54 -20.82 -17.51 7.19
N GLY A 55 -19.76 -17.49 6.40
CA GLY A 55 -19.31 -18.62 5.60
C GLY A 55 -19.90 -18.64 4.21
N GLY A 56 -19.06 -18.93 3.22
CA GLY A 56 -19.44 -19.02 1.81
C GLY A 56 -19.91 -20.39 1.38
N PRO A 57 -20.44 -20.50 0.16
CA PRO A 57 -20.93 -21.77 -0.38
C PRO A 57 -19.81 -22.79 -0.61
N LEU A 58 -18.58 -22.36 -0.78
CA LEU A 58 -17.42 -23.19 -1.09
C LEU A 58 -16.36 -23.23 0.02
N VAL A 59 -16.33 -22.23 0.90
CA VAL A 59 -15.33 -22.07 1.96
C VAL A 59 -16.04 -21.66 3.25
N LYS A 60 -15.60 -22.20 4.37
CA LYS A 60 -16.22 -21.94 5.69
C LYS A 60 -15.52 -20.85 6.46
N THR A 61 -14.76 -20.00 5.78
CA THR A 61 -14.14 -18.84 6.41
C THR A 61 -15.20 -17.80 6.75
N VAL A 62 -15.09 -17.24 7.92
CA VAL A 62 -16.03 -16.29 8.49
C VAL A 62 -15.26 -15.14 9.12
N GLY A 63 -15.92 -14.03 9.43
CA GLY A 63 -15.32 -12.91 10.11
C GLY A 63 -15.24 -11.64 9.27
N LEU A 64 -15.47 -11.73 7.94
CA LEU A 64 -15.55 -10.56 7.09
C LEU A 64 -16.54 -9.56 7.70
N GLY A 65 -16.11 -8.32 7.87
CA GLY A 65 -16.96 -7.29 8.41
C GLY A 65 -18.16 -6.98 7.51
N PRO A 66 -19.20 -6.34 8.06
CA PRO A 66 -20.37 -5.95 7.27
C PRO A 66 -20.03 -4.83 6.26
N ARG A 67 -18.97 -4.09 6.50
CA ARG A 67 -18.37 -3.10 5.59
C ARG A 67 -16.95 -3.51 5.27
N PHE A 68 -16.61 -3.54 4.00
CA PHE A 68 -15.28 -3.98 3.55
C PHE A 68 -14.97 -3.42 2.14
N ASN A 69 -13.70 -3.35 1.79
CA ASN A 69 -13.22 -3.02 0.45
C ASN A 69 -12.96 -4.28 -0.38
N SER A 70 -12.45 -5.33 0.25
CA SER A 70 -12.22 -6.62 -0.36
C SER A 70 -12.43 -7.73 0.67
N ASN A 71 -12.53 -8.95 0.20
CA ASN A 71 -12.70 -10.15 1.04
C ASN A 71 -11.48 -11.07 1.02
N SER A 72 -10.34 -10.56 0.56
CA SER A 72 -9.06 -11.29 0.55
C SER A 72 -7.93 -10.30 0.30
N CYS A 73 -6.83 -10.41 1.05
CA CYS A 73 -5.63 -9.59 0.83
C CYS A 73 -5.12 -9.72 -0.61
N ASN A 74 -5.15 -10.96 -1.15
CA ASN A 74 -4.70 -11.23 -2.52
C ASN A 74 -5.61 -10.65 -3.61
N SER A 75 -6.83 -10.23 -3.31
CA SER A 75 -7.66 -9.54 -4.30
C SER A 75 -7.04 -8.22 -4.76
N CYS A 76 -6.36 -7.55 -3.84
CA CYS A 76 -5.68 -6.27 -4.11
C CYS A 76 -4.19 -6.46 -4.37
N HIS A 77 -3.52 -7.33 -3.62
CA HIS A 77 -2.08 -7.59 -3.68
C HIS A 77 -1.75 -8.79 -4.57
N ALA A 78 -2.15 -8.75 -5.86
CA ALA A 78 -2.11 -9.91 -6.76
C ALA A 78 -1.05 -9.87 -7.85
N TYR A 79 -0.45 -8.70 -8.15
CA TYR A 79 0.42 -8.58 -9.32
C TYR A 79 1.84 -8.07 -8.97
N PRO A 80 2.87 -8.68 -9.55
CA PRO A 80 2.91 -9.80 -10.50
C PRO A 80 2.67 -11.18 -9.84
N ALA A 81 2.60 -11.23 -8.53
CA ALA A 81 2.36 -12.43 -7.72
C ALA A 81 1.71 -12.04 -6.40
N VAL A 82 1.33 -13.04 -5.59
CA VAL A 82 0.79 -12.87 -4.23
C VAL A 82 1.70 -11.97 -3.39
N GLY A 83 1.13 -10.95 -2.77
CA GLY A 83 1.87 -9.91 -2.03
C GLY A 83 2.32 -8.74 -2.91
N GLY A 84 1.96 -8.71 -4.18
CA GLY A 84 2.31 -7.65 -5.12
C GLY A 84 1.46 -6.38 -5.03
N SER A 85 1.33 -5.71 -6.14
CA SER A 85 0.50 -4.51 -6.32
C SER A 85 -0.84 -4.85 -7.00
N SER A 86 -1.58 -3.82 -7.35
CA SER A 86 -2.84 -3.95 -8.08
C SER A 86 -2.66 -4.71 -9.40
N PRO A 87 -3.49 -5.72 -9.67
CA PRO A 87 -3.53 -6.37 -10.97
C PRO A 87 -4.15 -5.46 -12.04
N PRO A 88 -3.89 -5.72 -13.35
CA PRO A 88 -4.46 -4.93 -14.44
C PRO A 88 -5.98 -5.07 -14.55
N ASN A 89 -6.52 -6.23 -14.18
CA ASN A 89 -7.95 -6.46 -14.06
C ASN A 89 -8.37 -6.31 -12.60
N ASN A 90 -9.44 -5.58 -12.35
CA ASN A 90 -9.92 -5.34 -10.99
C ASN A 90 -10.82 -6.50 -10.51
N PRO A 91 -10.35 -7.36 -9.60
CA PRO A 91 -11.14 -8.51 -9.14
C PRO A 91 -12.35 -8.09 -8.31
N LEU A 92 -12.36 -6.88 -7.74
CA LEU A 92 -13.50 -6.37 -6.96
C LEU A 92 -14.76 -6.28 -7.80
N PHE A 93 -14.62 -6.09 -9.12
CA PHE A 93 -15.74 -6.09 -10.04
C PHE A 93 -16.52 -7.43 -10.01
N GLY A 94 -15.81 -8.56 -9.90
CA GLY A 94 -16.43 -9.88 -9.75
C GLY A 94 -16.93 -10.18 -8.34
N ILE A 95 -16.24 -9.70 -7.30
CA ILE A 95 -16.58 -9.92 -5.88
C ILE A 95 -17.97 -9.33 -5.59
N TYR A 96 -18.27 -8.15 -6.11
CA TYR A 96 -19.58 -7.49 -5.97
C TYR A 96 -20.72 -8.42 -6.40
N GLN A 97 -20.57 -9.05 -7.57
CA GLN A 97 -21.59 -9.98 -8.11
C GLN A 97 -21.63 -11.29 -7.30
N LEU A 98 -20.47 -11.84 -6.94
CA LEU A 98 -20.36 -13.07 -6.19
C LEU A 98 -21.07 -12.99 -4.83
N MET A 99 -20.97 -11.85 -4.15
CA MET A 99 -21.58 -11.61 -2.86
C MET A 99 -23.11 -11.36 -2.95
N GLY A 100 -23.67 -11.26 -4.15
CA GLY A 100 -25.08 -11.02 -4.37
C GLY A 100 -25.54 -9.64 -3.86
N ALA A 101 -24.63 -8.67 -3.80
CA ALA A 101 -24.95 -7.31 -3.42
C ALA A 101 -25.94 -6.67 -4.39
N THR A 102 -26.96 -5.98 -3.88
CA THR A 102 -28.00 -5.31 -4.69
C THR A 102 -27.83 -3.79 -4.75
N ASN A 103 -26.92 -3.22 -3.96
CA ASN A 103 -26.55 -1.83 -4.05
C ASN A 103 -25.78 -1.53 -5.33
N THR A 104 -25.79 -0.28 -5.79
CA THR A 104 -25.08 0.14 -6.99
C THR A 104 -23.57 0.04 -6.78
N MET A 105 -22.88 -0.59 -7.71
CA MET A 105 -21.41 -0.62 -7.73
C MET A 105 -20.87 0.80 -7.78
N PRO A 106 -19.89 1.16 -6.94
CA PRO A 106 -19.23 2.47 -7.00
C PRO A 106 -18.63 2.73 -8.39
N TYR A 107 -18.75 3.96 -8.88
CA TYR A 107 -18.32 4.33 -10.24
C TYR A 107 -16.82 4.10 -10.50
N PHE A 108 -16.00 4.08 -9.45
CA PHE A 108 -14.56 3.87 -9.54
C PHE A 108 -14.14 2.39 -9.52
N VAL A 109 -15.05 1.49 -9.23
CA VAL A 109 -14.83 0.04 -9.36
C VAL A 109 -15.14 -0.36 -10.79
N THR A 110 -14.12 -0.48 -11.61
CA THR A 110 -14.23 -0.83 -13.03
C THR A 110 -13.56 -2.16 -13.30
N ALA A 111 -13.93 -2.84 -14.37
CA ALA A 111 -13.37 -4.16 -14.71
C ALA A 111 -11.87 -4.12 -15.01
N ASN A 112 -11.39 -2.99 -15.54
CA ASN A 112 -9.98 -2.75 -15.79
C ASN A 112 -9.56 -1.48 -15.03
N GLY A 113 -8.35 -1.48 -14.52
CA GLY A 113 -7.82 -0.33 -13.80
C GLY A 113 -7.30 -0.71 -12.42
N PRO A 114 -6.74 0.24 -11.70
CA PRO A 114 -6.19 -0.06 -10.40
C PRO A 114 -7.30 -0.48 -9.41
N VAL A 115 -6.95 -1.39 -8.52
CA VAL A 115 -7.70 -1.58 -7.28
C VAL A 115 -7.37 -0.40 -6.37
N ILE A 116 -8.38 0.39 -6.06
CA ILE A 116 -8.26 1.62 -5.27
C ILE A 116 -9.28 1.62 -4.14
N VAL A 117 -8.89 2.20 -3.02
CA VAL A 117 -9.77 2.46 -1.88
C VAL A 117 -10.13 3.95 -1.82
N ALA A 118 -11.37 4.24 -1.46
CA ALA A 118 -11.87 5.60 -1.35
C ALA A 118 -11.61 6.15 0.05
N ARG A 119 -11.25 7.44 0.10
CA ARG A 119 -11.18 8.23 1.35
C ARG A 119 -11.90 9.55 1.17
N PHE A 120 -12.57 10.03 2.22
CA PHE A 120 -13.10 11.38 2.26
C PHE A 120 -12.14 12.25 3.09
N PRO A 121 -11.49 13.26 2.49
CA PRO A 121 -10.65 14.19 3.24
C PRO A 121 -11.39 14.85 4.42
N TYR A 122 -12.65 15.20 4.21
CA TYR A 122 -13.47 15.89 5.19
C TYR A 122 -14.80 15.16 5.42
N LYS A 123 -15.37 15.36 6.61
CA LYS A 123 -16.74 14.96 6.92
C LYS A 123 -17.74 15.77 6.09
N SER A 124 -19.02 15.49 6.24
CA SER A 124 -20.11 16.16 5.51
C SER A 124 -20.19 17.68 5.75
N ASP A 125 -19.55 18.21 6.79
CA ASP A 125 -19.45 19.64 7.06
C ASP A 125 -18.41 20.35 6.15
N GLY A 126 -17.61 19.60 5.41
CA GLY A 126 -16.59 20.09 4.49
C GLY A 126 -15.36 20.71 5.15
N VAL A 127 -15.22 20.63 6.47
CA VAL A 127 -14.17 21.28 7.25
C VAL A 127 -13.49 20.33 8.22
N THR A 128 -14.26 19.52 8.94
CA THR A 128 -13.70 18.54 9.89
C THR A 128 -13.00 17.43 9.14
N PRO A 129 -11.71 17.18 9.41
CA PRO A 129 -11.01 16.06 8.80
C PRO A 129 -11.73 14.72 9.05
N ASP A 130 -11.91 13.94 8.01
CA ASP A 130 -12.35 12.55 8.09
C ASP A 130 -11.12 11.64 7.88
N GLY A 131 -10.58 11.58 6.67
CA GLY A 131 -9.40 10.80 6.33
C GLY A 131 -9.60 9.28 6.38
N GLY A 132 -10.76 8.82 6.84
CA GLY A 132 -11.13 7.42 6.95
C GLY A 132 -11.20 6.71 5.59
N VAL A 133 -10.95 5.40 5.58
CA VAL A 133 -11.21 4.56 4.42
C VAL A 133 -12.69 4.23 4.37
N HIS A 134 -13.33 4.54 3.26
CA HIS A 134 -14.75 4.30 3.06
C HIS A 134 -14.96 3.01 2.27
N GLN A 135 -15.63 2.05 2.89
CA GLN A 135 -15.83 0.72 2.35
C GLN A 135 -16.80 0.72 1.18
N MET A 136 -16.39 0.06 0.09
CA MET A 136 -17.14 -0.04 -1.15
C MET A 136 -18.38 -0.92 -1.05
N PHE A 137 -18.27 -1.99 -0.26
CA PHE A 137 -19.36 -2.94 -0.12
C PHE A 137 -20.04 -2.73 1.23
N THR A 138 -21.05 -1.93 1.22
CA THR A 138 -22.05 -1.92 2.28
C THR A 138 -23.21 -2.76 1.83
N ILE A 139 -23.54 -3.65 2.67
CA ILE A 139 -24.30 -4.83 2.30
C ILE A 139 -25.78 -4.55 2.31
N SER A 140 -26.38 -4.60 1.12
CA SER A 140 -27.82 -4.81 1.00
C SER A 140 -28.06 -6.18 0.37
N ASN A 141 -28.73 -7.07 1.09
CA ASN A 141 -29.17 -8.39 0.60
C ASN A 141 -28.03 -9.34 0.15
N ARG A 142 -26.87 -9.26 0.77
CA ARG A 142 -25.83 -10.28 0.57
C ARG A 142 -26.33 -11.65 1.00
N THR A 143 -25.94 -12.67 0.25
CA THR A 143 -26.31 -14.05 0.53
C THR A 143 -25.61 -14.63 1.75
N ASP A 144 -24.44 -14.10 2.12
CA ASP A 144 -23.64 -14.51 3.27
C ASP A 144 -23.89 -13.68 4.55
N ALA A 145 -24.77 -12.68 4.48
CA ALA A 145 -25.20 -11.87 5.63
C ALA A 145 -26.73 -11.70 5.62
N PRO A 146 -27.50 -12.78 5.79
CA PRO A 146 -28.95 -12.72 5.80
C PRO A 146 -29.46 -11.84 6.95
N GLY A 147 -30.39 -10.92 6.62
CA GLY A 147 -30.93 -9.95 7.59
C GLY A 147 -30.16 -8.62 7.66
N CYS A 148 -29.03 -8.49 6.98
CA CYS A 148 -28.29 -7.24 6.89
C CYS A 148 -28.86 -6.37 5.75
N THR A 149 -29.94 -5.66 5.99
CA THR A 149 -30.66 -4.89 4.96
C THR A 149 -30.65 -3.39 5.20
N THR A 150 -30.11 -2.94 6.33
CA THR A 150 -30.21 -1.54 6.78
C THR A 150 -28.92 -0.75 6.61
N MET A 151 -27.83 -1.38 6.29
CA MET A 151 -26.56 -0.68 6.02
C MET A 151 -26.61 0.00 4.64
N VAL A 152 -26.15 1.22 4.60
CA VAL A 152 -26.12 2.04 3.38
C VAL A 152 -24.69 2.26 2.96
N GLN A 153 -24.41 2.01 1.69
CA GLN A 153 -23.13 2.37 1.08
C GLN A 153 -22.90 3.88 1.19
N PRO A 154 -21.65 4.33 1.46
CA PRO A 154 -21.35 5.76 1.40
C PRO A 154 -21.75 6.38 0.06
N ASP A 155 -22.22 7.62 0.10
CA ASP A 155 -22.59 8.35 -1.12
C ASP A 155 -21.33 8.88 -1.84
N PHE A 156 -20.66 7.98 -2.53
CA PHE A 156 -19.47 8.30 -3.32
C PHE A 156 -19.76 9.32 -4.43
N THR A 157 -20.99 9.37 -4.96
CA THR A 157 -21.36 10.31 -6.02
C THR A 157 -21.43 11.73 -5.47
N SER A 158 -22.08 11.96 -4.35
CA SER A 158 -22.11 13.27 -3.70
C SER A 158 -20.71 13.71 -3.24
N ALA A 159 -19.91 12.78 -2.72
CA ALA A 159 -18.52 13.05 -2.36
C ALA A 159 -17.69 13.49 -3.58
N GLN A 160 -17.88 12.87 -4.74
CA GLN A 160 -17.23 13.29 -5.99
C GLN A 160 -17.67 14.68 -6.43
N GLN A 161 -18.96 14.96 -6.37
CA GLN A 161 -19.52 16.26 -6.77
C GLN A 161 -19.01 17.42 -5.91
N SER A 162 -18.79 17.16 -4.62
CA SER A 162 -18.22 18.12 -3.67
C SER A 162 -16.68 18.15 -3.65
N ASN A 163 -15.99 17.39 -4.51
CA ASN A 163 -14.53 17.19 -4.50
C ASN A 163 -14.01 16.67 -3.15
N ASN A 164 -14.82 15.91 -2.42
CA ASN A 164 -14.48 15.33 -1.12
C ASN A 164 -14.26 13.81 -1.23
N ILE A 165 -13.56 13.37 -2.25
CA ILE A 165 -13.15 11.98 -2.42
C ILE A 165 -11.77 11.91 -3.06
N ILE A 166 -10.92 11.07 -2.50
CA ILE A 166 -9.61 10.72 -3.03
C ILE A 166 -9.44 9.20 -3.05
N PHE A 167 -8.45 8.74 -3.78
CA PHE A 167 -8.19 7.32 -3.93
C PHE A 167 -6.75 7.00 -3.57
N ARG A 168 -6.54 5.81 -3.01
CA ARG A 168 -5.22 5.21 -2.82
C ARG A 168 -5.21 3.80 -3.37
N GLN A 169 -4.15 3.45 -4.09
CA GLN A 169 -3.92 2.07 -4.51
C GLN A 169 -3.08 1.30 -3.49
N VAL A 170 -3.09 -0.02 -3.63
CA VAL A 170 -2.33 -0.93 -2.77
C VAL A 170 -0.83 -0.82 -3.01
N THR A 171 -0.05 -0.87 -1.93
CA THR A 171 1.41 -0.93 -1.96
C THR A 171 1.87 -2.39 -2.00
N PRO A 172 2.88 -2.76 -2.81
CA PRO A 172 3.43 -4.12 -2.75
C PRO A 172 4.07 -4.40 -1.40
N THR A 173 3.98 -5.64 -0.96
CA THR A 173 4.51 -6.12 0.33
C THR A 173 5.87 -6.82 0.20
N PHE A 174 6.41 -6.92 -1.02
CA PHE A 174 7.73 -7.51 -1.28
C PHE A 174 8.84 -6.77 -0.53
N GLY A 175 9.71 -7.52 0.15
CA GLY A 175 10.88 -6.97 0.82
C GLY A 175 10.60 -6.15 2.08
N THR A 176 9.34 -6.03 2.50
CA THR A 176 8.97 -5.18 3.65
C THR A 176 9.60 -5.63 4.96
N GLY A 177 9.96 -6.91 5.11
CA GLY A 177 10.74 -7.39 6.24
C GLY A 177 12.14 -6.76 6.34
N LEU A 178 12.79 -6.44 5.21
CA LEU A 178 14.03 -5.66 5.21
C LEU A 178 13.78 -4.22 5.63
N MET A 179 12.71 -3.60 5.12
CA MET A 179 12.33 -2.23 5.51
C MET A 179 12.09 -2.11 7.01
N GLU A 180 11.45 -3.10 7.63
CA GLU A 180 11.17 -3.10 9.06
C GLU A 180 12.45 -3.09 9.90
N LEU A 181 13.53 -3.70 9.41
CA LEU A 181 14.80 -3.83 10.12
C LEU A 181 15.79 -2.68 9.88
N ILE A 182 15.56 -1.78 8.92
CA ILE A 182 16.42 -0.59 8.74
C ILE A 182 16.38 0.22 10.02
N GLN A 183 17.55 0.54 10.58
CA GLN A 183 17.61 1.27 11.83
C GLN A 183 17.20 2.73 11.66
N GLU A 184 16.54 3.27 12.67
CA GLU A 184 16.15 4.69 12.68
C GLU A 184 17.35 5.62 12.55
N SER A 185 18.47 5.25 13.20
CA SER A 185 19.73 5.97 13.07
C SER A 185 20.21 6.08 11.63
N ASP A 186 20.00 5.04 10.81
CA ASP A 186 20.42 5.03 9.40
C ASP A 186 19.50 5.92 8.56
N ILE A 187 18.19 5.90 8.83
CA ILE A 187 17.21 6.80 8.20
C ILE A 187 17.57 8.25 8.52
N LEU A 188 17.82 8.58 9.79
CA LEU A 188 18.19 9.93 10.21
C LEU A 188 19.57 10.35 9.67
N ALA A 189 20.53 9.44 9.62
CA ALA A 189 21.85 9.71 9.02
C ALA A 189 21.71 10.03 7.53
N ASN A 190 20.87 9.28 6.80
CA ASN A 190 20.55 9.55 5.40
C ASN A 190 19.81 10.87 5.21
N MET A 191 18.83 11.17 6.05
CA MET A 191 18.12 12.45 6.05
C MET A 191 19.10 13.63 6.16
N ASN A 192 20.06 13.54 7.04
CA ASN A 192 21.06 14.57 7.32
C ASN A 192 22.29 14.52 6.38
N SER A 193 22.33 13.58 5.45
CA SER A 193 23.41 13.48 4.47
C SER A 193 23.19 14.39 3.25
N ASN A 194 24.26 14.71 2.53
CA ASN A 194 24.22 15.46 1.25
C ASN A 194 23.43 16.79 1.35
N THR A 195 23.42 17.45 2.49
CA THR A 195 22.59 18.62 2.80
C THR A 195 22.75 19.74 1.77
N THR A 196 23.97 20.04 1.34
CA THR A 196 24.22 21.08 0.32
C THR A 196 23.57 20.75 -1.01
N LEU A 197 23.66 19.49 -1.45
CA LEU A 197 23.04 19.04 -2.69
C LEU A 197 21.51 19.02 -2.57
N LYS A 198 20.98 18.45 -1.49
CA LYS A 198 19.53 18.44 -1.21
C LYS A 198 18.96 19.85 -1.22
N GLN A 199 19.60 20.79 -0.52
CA GLN A 199 19.19 22.21 -0.52
C GLN A 199 19.20 22.82 -1.92
N SER A 200 20.23 22.55 -2.73
CA SER A 200 20.30 23.06 -4.11
C SER A 200 19.22 22.48 -5.02
N LEU A 201 18.71 21.29 -4.71
CA LEU A 201 17.60 20.63 -5.43
C LEU A 201 16.23 20.98 -4.85
N GLY A 202 16.16 21.63 -3.69
CA GLY A 202 14.90 21.95 -3.01
C GLY A 202 14.32 20.77 -2.23
N ILE A 203 15.17 19.81 -1.81
CA ILE A 203 14.75 18.58 -1.12
C ILE A 203 14.96 18.77 0.39
N SER A 204 13.92 18.53 1.18
CA SER A 204 13.91 18.72 2.63
C SER A 204 13.38 17.54 3.44
N GLY A 205 12.68 16.62 2.88
CA GLY A 205 12.07 15.42 3.46
C GLY A 205 12.27 15.15 4.95
N HIS A 206 11.28 14.64 5.63
CA HIS A 206 11.36 14.37 7.07
C HIS A 206 10.79 12.99 7.43
N ALA A 207 11.16 12.46 8.60
CA ALA A 207 10.58 11.23 9.13
C ALA A 207 9.16 11.48 9.67
N ASN A 208 8.27 10.51 9.50
CA ASN A 208 7.03 10.44 10.24
C ASN A 208 7.22 9.61 11.50
N TYR A 209 6.46 9.88 12.55
CA TYR A 209 6.63 9.28 13.87
C TYR A 209 5.33 8.69 14.40
N SER A 210 5.48 7.65 15.22
CA SER A 210 4.38 7.07 15.99
C SER A 210 4.05 7.98 17.17
N ASP A 211 2.78 8.32 17.33
CA ASP A 211 2.30 9.12 18.46
C ASP A 211 2.43 8.37 19.79
N ASP A 212 2.50 7.02 19.77
CA ASP A 212 2.55 6.20 20.98
C ASP A 212 3.93 6.27 21.69
N ASP A 213 5.01 6.21 20.92
CA ASP A 213 6.36 5.99 21.45
C ASP A 213 7.45 6.81 20.77
N GLY A 214 7.10 7.63 19.76
CA GLY A 214 8.03 8.48 19.04
C GLY A 214 8.99 7.73 18.10
N THR A 215 8.75 6.45 17.81
CA THR A 215 9.55 5.71 16.83
C THR A 215 9.25 6.16 15.41
N ILE A 216 10.24 6.06 14.51
CA ILE A 216 10.06 6.38 13.09
C ILE A 216 9.14 5.34 12.44
N THR A 217 8.06 5.84 11.86
CA THR A 217 7.10 5.05 11.08
C THR A 217 7.53 4.96 9.62
N ARG A 218 7.18 3.86 8.92
CA ARG A 218 7.72 3.61 7.57
C ARG A 218 6.82 2.85 6.63
N PHE A 219 5.63 2.38 7.08
CA PHE A 219 4.68 1.65 6.23
C PHE A 219 3.47 2.51 5.91
N GLY A 220 2.81 2.20 4.79
CA GLY A 220 1.74 3.01 4.21
C GLY A 220 2.24 4.17 3.34
N TRP A 221 1.33 4.82 2.62
CA TRP A 221 1.66 5.94 1.72
C TRP A 221 2.19 7.18 2.43
N LYS A 222 1.78 7.39 3.67
CA LYS A 222 2.22 8.51 4.53
C LYS A 222 3.26 8.08 5.57
N ALA A 223 3.83 6.87 5.45
CA ALA A 223 4.66 6.28 6.50
C ALA A 223 3.95 6.26 7.86
N GLN A 224 2.65 5.96 7.92
CA GLN A 224 1.86 6.10 9.15
C GLN A 224 2.03 4.94 10.14
N ASN A 225 2.52 3.77 9.71
CA ASN A 225 2.66 2.60 10.56
C ASN A 225 4.11 2.29 10.92
N LYS A 226 4.36 1.95 12.20
CA LYS A 226 5.69 1.68 12.73
C LYS A 226 6.20 0.26 12.45
N SER A 227 5.31 -0.71 12.30
CA SER A 227 5.67 -2.12 12.13
C SER A 227 4.74 -2.84 11.17
N LEU A 228 5.18 -3.99 10.67
CA LEU A 228 4.35 -4.86 9.83
C LEU A 228 3.16 -5.42 10.61
N LEU A 229 3.28 -5.61 11.92
CA LEU A 229 2.17 -6.06 12.74
C LEU A 229 1.04 -5.02 12.77
N TYR A 230 1.35 -3.77 13.08
CA TYR A 230 0.35 -2.69 13.06
C TYR A 230 -0.21 -2.45 11.66
N PHE A 231 0.65 -2.52 10.63
CA PHE A 231 0.21 -2.35 9.25
C PHE A 231 -0.74 -3.46 8.79
N SER A 232 -0.51 -4.71 9.23
CA SER A 232 -1.42 -5.83 8.99
C SER A 232 -2.77 -5.62 9.66
N GLY A 233 -2.79 -5.19 10.91
CA GLY A 233 -4.02 -4.95 11.66
C GLY A 233 -4.82 -3.79 11.08
N GLU A 234 -4.17 -2.64 10.77
CA GLU A 234 -4.86 -1.55 10.08
C GLU A 234 -5.51 -2.04 8.78
N ALA A 235 -4.76 -2.79 7.97
CA ALA A 235 -5.27 -3.28 6.70
C ALA A 235 -6.42 -4.28 6.88
N TYR A 236 -6.31 -5.19 7.84
CA TYR A 236 -7.33 -6.20 8.07
C TYR A 236 -8.64 -5.59 8.55
N THR A 237 -8.57 -4.66 9.50
CA THR A 237 -9.75 -3.93 9.98
C THR A 237 -10.35 -3.01 8.92
N VAL A 238 -9.50 -2.28 8.19
CA VAL A 238 -9.94 -1.26 7.25
C VAL A 238 -10.42 -1.88 5.93
N GLU A 239 -9.73 -2.91 5.42
CA GLU A 239 -10.02 -3.45 4.09
C GLU A 239 -11.02 -4.63 4.15
N GLU A 240 -10.98 -5.45 5.18
CA GLU A 240 -11.85 -6.60 5.35
C GLU A 240 -12.86 -6.45 6.51
N GLY A 241 -12.73 -5.40 7.30
CA GLY A 241 -13.65 -5.15 8.43
C GLY A 241 -13.50 -6.13 9.59
N VAL A 242 -12.38 -6.86 9.65
CA VAL A 242 -12.12 -7.85 10.70
C VAL A 242 -11.40 -7.18 11.86
N SER A 243 -11.95 -7.27 13.06
CA SER A 243 -11.27 -6.77 14.27
C SER A 243 -10.12 -7.70 14.69
N ASP A 244 -9.08 -7.11 15.24
CA ASP A 244 -7.86 -7.80 15.64
C ASP A 244 -7.29 -7.26 16.97
N GLU A 245 -6.15 -7.79 17.43
CA GLU A 245 -5.56 -7.42 18.71
C GLU A 245 -5.08 -5.95 18.74
N ALA A 246 -4.70 -5.38 17.58
CA ALA A 246 -4.28 -3.99 17.46
C ALA A 246 -5.47 -3.05 17.27
N PHE A 247 -6.53 -3.53 16.64
CA PHE A 247 -7.75 -2.77 16.32
C PHE A 247 -8.99 -3.57 16.77
N PRO A 248 -9.28 -3.60 18.09
CA PRO A 248 -10.28 -4.52 18.64
C PRO A 248 -11.73 -4.07 18.47
N SER A 249 -11.99 -2.94 17.86
CA SER A 249 -13.34 -2.40 17.66
C SER A 249 -13.84 -2.72 16.26
N GLU A 250 -15.08 -3.20 16.17
CA GLU A 250 -15.76 -3.37 14.89
C GLU A 250 -15.97 -2.05 14.18
N ASN A 251 -15.92 -2.05 12.85
CA ASN A 251 -16.18 -0.87 12.05
C ASN A 251 -17.62 -0.34 12.20
N ASP A 252 -18.58 -1.22 12.42
CA ASP A 252 -19.97 -0.82 12.61
C ASP A 252 -20.73 -1.78 13.55
N GLU A 253 -20.59 -1.56 14.84
CA GLU A 253 -21.31 -2.32 15.88
C GLU A 253 -22.77 -1.91 16.05
N SER A 254 -23.22 -0.84 15.37
CA SER A 254 -24.55 -0.25 15.56
C SER A 254 -25.67 -1.14 15.03
N ILE A 255 -25.36 -2.09 14.17
CA ILE A 255 -26.33 -2.98 13.52
C ILE A 255 -26.01 -4.47 13.82
N PRO A 256 -26.39 -4.97 14.98
CA PRO A 256 -26.07 -6.32 15.41
C PRO A 256 -26.50 -7.44 14.46
N SER A 257 -27.57 -7.23 13.68
CA SER A 257 -28.04 -8.21 12.68
C SER A 257 -27.13 -8.34 11.46
N CYS A 258 -26.22 -7.41 11.28
CA CYS A 258 -25.24 -7.43 10.19
C CYS A 258 -23.89 -8.01 10.60
N LEU A 259 -23.69 -8.22 11.89
CA LEU A 259 -22.45 -8.81 12.37
C LEU A 259 -22.41 -10.32 12.09
N PRO A 260 -21.24 -10.91 11.92
CA PRO A 260 -21.10 -12.37 11.81
C PRO A 260 -21.81 -13.08 12.96
N PRO A 261 -22.35 -14.29 12.71
CA PRO A 261 -23.23 -14.99 13.68
C PRO A 261 -22.50 -15.54 14.90
N PHE A 262 -21.21 -15.27 15.04
CA PHE A 262 -20.41 -15.77 16.15
C PHE A 262 -20.33 -14.76 17.28
N PRO A 263 -20.42 -15.21 18.54
CA PRO A 263 -20.37 -14.30 19.69
C PRO A 263 -19.02 -13.59 19.89
N VAL A 264 -18.04 -13.87 19.07
CA VAL A 264 -16.68 -13.30 19.12
C VAL A 264 -16.46 -12.15 18.14
N THR A 265 -17.40 -11.90 17.27
CA THR A 265 -17.29 -10.93 16.18
C THR A 265 -17.46 -9.48 16.60
N GLN A 266 -17.54 -9.23 17.86
CA GLN A 266 -17.67 -7.87 18.40
C GLN A 266 -16.38 -7.41 19.07
N GLY A 267 -15.25 -7.81 18.52
CA GLY A 267 -13.96 -7.52 19.09
C GLY A 267 -13.74 -8.15 20.45
N THR A 268 -12.62 -7.85 21.02
CA THR A 268 -12.17 -8.41 22.29
C THR A 268 -13.09 -8.13 23.48
N ASN A 269 -13.95 -7.13 23.38
CA ASN A 269 -14.61 -6.55 24.53
C ASN A 269 -15.93 -7.22 24.90
N LYS A 270 -16.59 -7.86 23.98
CA LYS A 270 -17.99 -8.25 24.18
C LYS A 270 -18.15 -9.75 24.35
N THR A 271 -17.15 -10.51 23.96
CA THR A 271 -17.21 -11.96 24.03
C THR A 271 -15.86 -12.56 24.40
N LYS A 272 -15.60 -12.67 25.67
CA LYS A 272 -14.47 -13.45 26.21
C LYS A 272 -13.06 -12.99 25.79
N GLY A 273 -12.89 -11.82 25.18
CA GLY A 273 -11.59 -11.27 24.85
C GLY A 273 -10.84 -11.99 23.71
N VAL A 274 -11.55 -12.61 22.78
CA VAL A 274 -10.97 -13.24 21.59
C VAL A 274 -11.24 -12.35 20.39
N PRO A 275 -10.23 -11.83 19.69
CA PRO A 275 -10.40 -11.07 18.46
C PRO A 275 -10.95 -11.91 17.32
N ASP A 276 -11.62 -11.26 16.36
CA ASP A 276 -12.22 -11.93 15.22
C ASP A 276 -11.18 -12.58 14.29
N ASP A 277 -10.00 -12.01 14.21
CA ASP A 277 -8.89 -12.56 13.41
C ASP A 277 -8.41 -13.95 13.86
N ARG A 278 -8.86 -14.41 15.03
CA ARG A 278 -8.67 -15.81 15.49
C ARG A 278 -9.81 -16.71 15.14
N MET A 279 -10.90 -16.18 14.59
CA MET A 279 -12.18 -16.89 14.40
C MET A 279 -12.59 -16.98 12.93
N ASP A 280 -12.06 -16.13 12.07
CA ASP A 280 -12.46 -15.96 10.69
C ASP A 280 -12.29 -17.22 9.83
N SER A 281 -11.20 -17.94 10.01
CA SER A 281 -10.90 -19.17 9.27
C SER A 281 -11.70 -20.41 9.72
N GLY A 282 -12.62 -20.26 10.65
CA GLY A 282 -13.30 -21.38 11.29
C GLY A 282 -12.38 -22.25 12.15
N GLU A 283 -11.18 -21.79 12.41
CA GLU A 283 -10.17 -22.47 13.23
C GLU A 283 -10.46 -22.31 14.73
N ALA A 284 -11.06 -21.20 15.11
CA ALA A 284 -11.48 -20.96 16.48
C ALA A 284 -12.80 -21.71 16.79
N PRO A 285 -13.09 -22.04 18.03
CA PRO A 285 -12.25 -21.90 19.23
C PRO A 285 -11.24 -23.05 19.43
N LYS A 286 -10.81 -23.66 18.36
CA LYS A 286 -9.96 -24.87 18.41
C LYS A 286 -8.48 -24.57 18.57
N LEU A 287 -8.06 -23.36 18.25
CA LEU A 287 -6.66 -22.98 18.36
C LEU A 287 -6.30 -22.59 19.79
N PRO A 288 -5.16 -23.06 20.29
CA PRO A 288 -4.62 -22.58 21.56
C PRO A 288 -4.38 -21.07 21.53
N VAL A 289 -4.54 -20.40 22.66
CA VAL A 289 -4.27 -18.94 22.78
C VAL A 289 -2.83 -18.53 22.44
N ASN A 290 -1.90 -19.47 22.40
CA ASN A 290 -0.52 -19.27 21.98
C ASN A 290 -0.27 -19.58 20.50
N PHE A 291 -1.31 -19.87 19.73
CA PHE A 291 -1.21 -19.97 18.28
C PHE A 291 -1.22 -18.57 17.68
N PRO A 292 -0.36 -18.27 16.70
CA PRO A 292 -0.33 -16.95 16.08
C PRO A 292 -1.68 -16.57 15.48
N SER A 293 -2.15 -15.36 15.75
CA SER A 293 -3.34 -14.78 15.10
C SER A 293 -3.09 -14.55 13.61
N ASP A 294 -4.13 -14.26 12.86
CA ASP A 294 -4.01 -13.93 11.45
C ASP A 294 -3.15 -12.68 11.26
N LEU A 295 -3.33 -11.68 12.09
CA LEU A 295 -2.49 -10.51 12.17
C LEU A 295 -0.99 -10.83 12.27
N GLU A 296 -0.62 -11.72 13.18
CA GLU A 296 0.76 -12.18 13.33
C GLU A 296 1.22 -12.98 12.11
N ARG A 297 0.35 -13.81 11.52
CA ARG A 297 0.63 -14.60 10.31
C ARG A 297 0.81 -13.72 9.08
N PHE A 298 -0.01 -12.68 8.88
CA PHE A 298 0.19 -11.68 7.82
C PHE A 298 1.52 -10.96 7.97
N SER A 299 1.87 -10.55 9.18
CA SER A 299 3.15 -9.90 9.42
C SER A 299 4.34 -10.83 9.12
N LEU A 300 4.24 -12.12 9.43
CA LEU A 300 5.26 -13.12 9.09
C LEU A 300 5.33 -13.37 7.58
N PHE A 301 4.18 -13.43 6.89
CA PHE A 301 4.15 -13.52 5.43
C PHE A 301 4.97 -12.40 4.81
N MET A 302 4.69 -11.16 5.18
CA MET A 302 5.38 -9.98 4.64
C MET A 302 6.87 -9.95 5.03
N ARG A 303 7.25 -10.41 6.24
CA ARG A 303 8.66 -10.48 6.66
C ARG A 303 9.46 -11.49 5.84
N PHE A 304 8.83 -12.60 5.44
CA PHE A 304 9.53 -13.67 4.70
C PHE A 304 9.47 -13.48 3.19
N LEU A 305 8.63 -12.58 2.69
CA LEU A 305 8.48 -12.31 1.27
C LEU A 305 9.67 -11.50 0.74
N ALA A 306 10.44 -12.10 -0.16
CA ALA A 306 11.63 -11.49 -0.70
C ALA A 306 11.29 -10.33 -1.67
N PRO A 307 12.15 -9.32 -1.78
CA PRO A 307 12.02 -8.35 -2.86
C PRO A 307 12.28 -9.03 -4.20
N PRO A 308 11.61 -8.61 -5.30
CA PRO A 308 11.88 -9.13 -6.63
C PRO A 308 13.33 -8.88 -7.04
N THR A 309 13.92 -9.85 -7.73
CA THR A 309 15.27 -9.71 -8.29
C THR A 309 15.24 -8.82 -9.53
N PRO A 310 16.10 -7.79 -9.62
CA PRO A 310 16.25 -7.00 -10.84
C PRO A 310 16.75 -7.87 -11.99
N VAL A 311 16.42 -7.49 -13.24
CA VAL A 311 17.06 -8.13 -14.40
C VAL A 311 18.57 -7.86 -14.42
N PRO A 312 19.39 -8.80 -14.96
CA PRO A 312 20.81 -8.57 -15.10
C PRO A 312 21.10 -7.24 -15.82
N PRO A 313 22.08 -6.45 -15.35
CA PRO A 313 22.33 -5.14 -15.91
C PRO A 313 22.81 -5.20 -17.35
N THR A 314 22.31 -4.29 -18.18
CA THR A 314 22.79 -4.02 -19.53
C THR A 314 23.57 -2.70 -19.55
N GLN A 315 24.22 -2.37 -20.67
CA GLN A 315 24.85 -1.06 -20.83
C GLN A 315 23.84 0.09 -20.66
N SER A 316 22.62 -0.08 -21.19
CA SER A 316 21.55 0.90 -21.06
C SER A 316 21.09 1.08 -19.61
N THR A 317 20.77 -0.01 -18.91
CA THR A 317 20.31 0.07 -17.51
C THR A 317 21.40 0.54 -16.56
N SER A 318 22.69 0.20 -16.83
CA SER A 318 23.82 0.72 -16.06
C SER A 318 24.00 2.23 -16.26
N ASN A 319 23.89 2.73 -17.50
CA ASN A 319 23.89 4.17 -17.77
C ASN A 319 22.67 4.84 -17.13
N GLY A 320 21.49 4.20 -17.16
CA GLY A 320 20.28 4.69 -16.53
C GLY A 320 20.44 4.91 -15.02
N LEU A 321 21.09 3.97 -14.31
CA LEU A 321 21.43 4.15 -12.89
C LEU A 321 22.38 5.33 -12.66
N VAL A 322 23.37 5.53 -13.57
CA VAL A 322 24.24 6.71 -13.50
C VAL A 322 23.44 7.98 -13.66
N GLN A 323 22.53 8.06 -14.65
CA GLN A 323 21.67 9.24 -14.85
C GLN A 323 20.79 9.47 -13.63
N PHE A 324 20.11 8.43 -13.09
CA PHE A 324 19.27 8.47 -11.90
C PHE A 324 19.99 9.12 -10.71
N ASN A 325 21.24 8.72 -10.47
CA ASN A 325 22.05 9.31 -9.41
C ASN A 325 22.50 10.74 -9.73
N THR A 326 22.89 11.02 -10.98
CA THR A 326 23.46 12.29 -11.39
C THR A 326 22.45 13.43 -11.35
N ILE A 327 21.20 13.19 -11.77
CA ILE A 327 20.17 14.21 -11.79
C ILE A 327 19.49 14.44 -10.43
N GLY A 328 19.74 13.56 -9.43
CA GLY A 328 19.30 13.75 -8.05
C GLY A 328 18.12 12.89 -7.61
N CYS A 329 17.63 11.92 -8.40
CA CYS A 329 16.54 11.01 -8.00
C CYS A 329 16.88 10.25 -6.70
N ASN A 330 18.16 9.88 -6.53
CA ASN A 330 18.66 9.17 -5.36
C ASN A 330 18.69 10.01 -4.07
N MET A 331 18.35 11.28 -4.11
CA MET A 331 18.26 12.13 -2.91
C MET A 331 17.00 11.82 -2.08
N CYS A 332 15.93 11.37 -2.74
CA CYS A 332 14.74 10.75 -2.13
C CYS A 332 14.79 9.23 -2.29
N HIS A 333 15.03 8.74 -3.49
CA HIS A 333 15.13 7.32 -3.80
C HIS A 333 16.54 6.77 -3.48
N THR A 334 16.93 6.86 -2.20
CA THR A 334 18.22 6.33 -1.70
C THR A 334 18.41 4.89 -2.12
N ASN A 335 19.52 4.57 -2.77
CA ASN A 335 19.73 3.29 -3.46
C ASN A 335 19.58 2.09 -2.52
N SER A 336 20.16 2.16 -1.32
CA SER A 336 20.11 1.04 -0.37
C SER A 336 20.37 1.44 1.06
N PHE A 337 19.92 0.59 1.97
CA PHE A 337 20.34 0.54 3.37
C PHE A 337 20.88 -0.85 3.69
N THR A 338 21.62 -0.99 4.79
CA THR A 338 22.06 -2.29 5.29
C THR A 338 21.30 -2.62 6.56
N THR A 339 20.66 -3.79 6.60
CA THR A 339 19.96 -4.23 7.82
C THR A 339 20.97 -4.64 8.89
N PRO A 340 20.67 -4.46 10.19
CA PRO A 340 21.52 -4.91 11.27
C PRO A 340 21.53 -6.43 11.42
N LYS A 341 22.31 -6.94 12.35
CA LYS A 341 22.19 -8.33 12.79
C LYS A 341 20.78 -8.59 13.33
N ALA A 342 20.09 -9.58 12.78
CA ALA A 342 18.73 -9.94 13.13
C ALA A 342 18.60 -11.44 13.48
N SER A 343 17.50 -11.78 14.18
CA SER A 343 17.18 -13.17 14.53
C SER A 343 16.79 -14.02 13.31
N ILE A 344 16.21 -13.39 12.29
CA ILE A 344 15.92 -14.05 11.00
C ILE A 344 17.17 -13.89 10.14
N ALA A 345 17.88 -15.00 9.93
CA ALA A 345 19.15 -15.00 9.19
C ALA A 345 19.03 -14.43 7.78
N ALA A 346 17.90 -14.67 7.11
CA ALA A 346 17.61 -14.15 5.77
C ALA A 346 17.53 -12.62 5.69
N LEU A 347 17.31 -11.95 6.81
CA LEU A 347 17.18 -10.50 6.91
C LEU A 347 18.39 -9.84 7.61
N SER A 348 19.37 -10.64 8.06
CA SER A 348 20.48 -10.20 8.92
C SER A 348 21.67 -9.75 8.11
N ASN A 349 22.12 -8.50 8.31
CA ASN A 349 23.25 -7.89 7.59
C ASN A 349 23.09 -7.94 6.04
N VAL A 350 21.89 -7.67 5.56
CA VAL A 350 21.55 -7.69 4.13
C VAL A 350 21.54 -6.26 3.59
N GLN A 351 22.13 -6.07 2.41
CA GLN A 351 21.96 -4.82 1.66
C GLN A 351 20.58 -4.82 1.00
N ALA A 352 19.69 -3.97 1.50
CA ALA A 352 18.36 -3.76 0.97
C ALA A 352 18.40 -2.68 -0.11
N ASN A 353 18.34 -3.06 -1.39
CA ASN A 353 18.37 -2.14 -2.54
C ASN A 353 16.95 -1.64 -2.84
N LEU A 354 16.36 -0.90 -1.90
CA LEU A 354 14.96 -0.52 -1.98
C LEU A 354 14.69 0.74 -2.80
N PHE A 355 15.69 1.56 -3.06
CA PHE A 355 15.55 2.86 -3.74
C PHE A 355 14.47 3.72 -3.08
N SER A 356 14.63 3.97 -1.79
CA SER A 356 13.78 4.82 -0.96
C SER A 356 14.54 5.23 0.30
N ASP A 357 14.35 6.46 0.73
CA ASP A 357 14.87 6.96 2.01
C ASP A 357 13.91 6.74 3.18
N LEU A 358 12.68 6.26 2.88
CA LEU A 358 11.58 6.03 3.83
C LEU A 358 11.05 7.31 4.50
N LEU A 359 11.46 8.49 4.03
CA LEU A 359 10.99 9.79 4.50
C LEU A 359 9.71 10.21 3.75
N VAL A 360 9.02 11.18 4.30
CA VAL A 360 7.91 11.87 3.62
C VAL A 360 8.41 13.18 3.02
N HIS A 361 7.93 13.51 1.83
CA HIS A 361 8.32 14.68 1.04
C HIS A 361 7.10 15.46 0.56
N ASP A 362 7.23 16.77 0.46
CA ASP A 362 6.22 17.62 -0.17
C ASP A 362 6.14 17.30 -1.67
N MET A 363 4.98 16.82 -2.11
CA MET A 363 4.72 16.48 -3.51
C MET A 363 3.83 17.50 -4.22
N GLY A 364 3.47 18.56 -3.50
CA GLY A 364 2.70 19.69 -4.02
C GLY A 364 1.22 19.39 -4.29
N PRO A 365 0.45 20.43 -4.66
CA PRO A 365 -1.01 20.33 -4.75
C PRO A 365 -1.55 19.34 -5.77
N ASP A 366 -0.84 19.08 -6.89
CA ASP A 366 -1.31 18.14 -7.91
C ASP A 366 -1.25 16.68 -7.44
N ASN A 367 -0.46 16.40 -6.39
CA ASN A 367 -0.36 15.10 -5.76
C ASN A 367 -1.07 15.05 -4.40
N ALA A 368 -1.58 16.16 -3.89
CA ALA A 368 -2.22 16.20 -2.59
C ALA A 368 -3.50 15.36 -2.55
N ASP A 369 -3.63 14.56 -1.50
CA ASP A 369 -4.86 13.84 -1.16
C ASP A 369 -5.64 14.51 -0.02
N ASN A 370 -5.13 15.60 0.53
CA ASN A 370 -5.70 16.38 1.63
C ASN A 370 -5.91 15.58 2.94
N VAL A 371 -5.27 14.42 3.07
CA VAL A 371 -5.36 13.57 4.26
C VAL A 371 -4.02 13.58 5.00
N GLY A 372 -4.02 14.13 6.21
CA GLY A 372 -2.86 14.05 7.11
C GLY A 372 -2.88 12.73 7.90
N GLN A 373 -1.68 12.14 8.13
CA GLN A 373 -1.51 10.96 8.98
C GLN A 373 -0.19 11.08 9.78
N GLY A 374 -0.28 11.11 11.09
CA GLY A 374 0.85 11.49 11.94
C GLY A 374 1.34 12.90 11.59
N ASN A 375 2.64 13.06 11.39
CA ASN A 375 3.23 14.36 11.02
C ASN A 375 3.17 14.65 9.51
N ALA A 376 2.75 13.69 8.68
CA ALA A 376 2.64 13.88 7.24
C ALA A 376 1.37 14.67 6.88
N THR A 377 1.52 15.74 6.12
CA THR A 377 0.44 16.59 5.63
C THR A 377 -0.27 16.00 4.41
N GLY A 378 -1.31 16.69 3.92
CA GLY A 378 -2.13 16.23 2.80
C GLY A 378 -1.40 16.06 1.47
N ASP A 379 -0.30 16.76 1.26
CA ASP A 379 0.54 16.67 0.06
C ASP A 379 1.84 15.89 0.25
N GLN A 380 2.13 15.45 1.48
CA GLN A 380 3.33 14.69 1.79
C GLN A 380 3.11 13.19 1.64
N PHE A 381 4.06 12.53 0.98
CA PHE A 381 4.05 11.09 0.77
C PHE A 381 5.43 10.49 1.04
N ARG A 382 5.42 9.27 1.58
CA ARG A 382 6.63 8.48 1.75
C ARG A 382 7.22 8.12 0.38
N THR A 383 8.53 8.29 0.23
CA THR A 383 9.24 7.76 -0.93
C THR A 383 8.96 6.26 -1.09
N ALA A 384 8.26 5.89 -2.16
CA ALA A 384 7.92 4.50 -2.42
C ALA A 384 9.17 3.69 -2.82
N PRO A 385 9.38 2.47 -2.29
CA PRO A 385 10.41 1.58 -2.78
C PRO A 385 10.23 1.28 -4.27
N LEU A 386 11.34 1.26 -5.01
CA LEU A 386 11.32 1.03 -6.45
C LEU A 386 11.62 -0.42 -6.85
N TRP A 387 12.02 -1.30 -5.91
CA TRP A 387 12.15 -2.71 -6.24
C TRP A 387 10.82 -3.27 -6.77
N GLY A 388 10.89 -4.04 -7.86
CA GLY A 388 9.72 -4.56 -8.56
C GLY A 388 8.91 -3.53 -9.35
N ILE A 389 9.32 -2.26 -9.42
CA ILE A 389 8.59 -1.23 -10.20
C ILE A 389 8.53 -1.59 -11.68
N GLY A 390 9.55 -2.30 -12.19
CA GLY A 390 9.59 -2.73 -13.58
C GLY A 390 8.42 -3.62 -13.99
N GLN A 391 7.77 -4.27 -13.05
CA GLN A 391 6.63 -5.16 -13.29
C GLN A 391 5.27 -4.51 -13.04
N ARG A 392 5.21 -3.32 -12.41
CA ARG A 392 3.94 -2.66 -12.07
C ARG A 392 3.22 -2.10 -13.28
N TYR A 393 1.88 -2.16 -13.21
CA TYR A 393 0.99 -1.51 -14.17
C TYR A 393 0.62 -0.08 -13.77
N PHE A 394 0.40 0.19 -12.48
CA PHE A 394 -0.11 1.46 -12.01
C PHE A 394 0.89 2.15 -11.09
N PHE A 395 1.04 3.45 -11.26
CA PHE A 395 2.00 4.27 -10.54
C PHE A 395 1.32 5.39 -9.76
N LEU A 396 2.09 5.97 -8.82
CA LEU A 396 1.67 6.96 -7.83
C LEU A 396 0.68 6.39 -6.80
N HIS A 397 0.36 7.18 -5.78
CA HIS A 397 -0.47 6.73 -4.66
C HIS A 397 -1.91 6.40 -5.05
N ASP A 398 -2.40 6.98 -6.14
CA ASP A 398 -3.78 6.84 -6.65
C ASP A 398 -3.89 5.99 -7.93
N GLY A 399 -2.77 5.49 -8.45
CA GLY A 399 -2.78 4.64 -9.63
C GLY A 399 -3.15 5.34 -10.94
N ARG A 400 -2.99 6.68 -10.99
CA ARG A 400 -3.49 7.53 -12.08
C ARG A 400 -2.85 7.29 -13.44
N THR A 401 -1.70 6.65 -13.50
CA THR A 401 -0.99 6.38 -14.76
C THR A 401 -0.41 4.98 -14.82
N GLN A 402 -0.32 4.45 -16.05
CA GLN A 402 0.36 3.20 -16.37
C GLN A 402 1.71 3.43 -17.07
N ASP A 403 2.00 4.67 -17.42
CA ASP A 403 3.22 5.09 -18.10
C ASP A 403 4.23 5.60 -17.06
N ILE A 404 5.40 4.93 -16.97
CA ILE A 404 6.43 5.29 -15.99
C ILE A 404 7.06 6.66 -16.30
N VAL A 405 7.07 7.08 -17.57
CA VAL A 405 7.53 8.43 -17.96
C VAL A 405 6.57 9.47 -17.44
N GLN A 406 5.26 9.22 -17.59
CA GLN A 406 4.24 10.09 -17.03
C GLN A 406 4.33 10.13 -15.50
N ALA A 407 4.61 8.98 -14.85
CA ALA A 407 4.80 8.94 -13.41
C ALA A 407 6.00 9.79 -12.95
N ILE A 408 7.11 9.82 -13.71
CA ILE A 408 8.24 10.71 -13.46
C ILE A 408 7.78 12.18 -13.58
N GLU A 409 7.10 12.54 -14.65
CA GLU A 409 6.61 13.91 -14.88
C GLU A 409 5.59 14.36 -13.82
N ASP A 410 4.74 13.47 -13.36
CA ASP A 410 3.72 13.75 -12.34
C ASP A 410 4.32 14.02 -10.94
N HIS A 411 5.63 13.85 -10.74
CA HIS A 411 6.31 14.36 -9.56
C HIS A 411 6.40 15.89 -9.56
N ARG A 412 6.23 16.54 -10.71
CA ARG A 412 6.23 18.00 -10.83
C ARG A 412 4.90 18.56 -10.36
N SER A 413 4.97 19.50 -9.43
CA SER A 413 3.80 20.26 -8.98
C SER A 413 4.22 21.62 -8.43
N PHE A 414 3.43 22.64 -8.75
CA PHE A 414 3.70 24.01 -8.31
C PHE A 414 2.72 24.42 -7.20
N GLY A 415 3.25 25.08 -6.19
CA GLY A 415 2.49 25.49 -5.02
C GLY A 415 1.26 26.33 -5.33
N ASN A 416 0.24 26.27 -4.50
CA ASN A 416 -1.04 26.96 -4.70
C ASN A 416 -1.50 27.81 -3.50
N GLY A 417 -0.62 28.08 -2.55
CA GLY A 417 -0.92 28.82 -1.32
C GLY A 417 -1.40 27.94 -0.17
N THR A 418 -1.91 26.71 -0.45
CA THR A 418 -2.21 25.70 0.58
C THR A 418 -1.02 24.76 0.77
N TYR A 419 -0.45 24.31 -0.32
CA TYR A 419 0.70 23.42 -0.36
C TYR A 419 1.88 24.06 -1.08
N PRO A 420 3.11 23.73 -0.69
CA PRO A 420 4.33 24.22 -1.33
C PRO A 420 4.52 23.61 -2.73
N ASN A 421 5.61 23.99 -3.39
CA ASN A 421 6.08 23.28 -4.57
C ASN A 421 6.50 21.86 -4.21
N SER A 422 6.38 20.93 -5.17
CA SER A 422 6.99 19.62 -5.04
C SER A 422 8.51 19.73 -4.89
N GLU A 423 9.05 18.99 -3.94
CA GLU A 423 10.51 18.84 -3.71
C GLU A 423 11.22 18.22 -4.94
N ALA A 424 10.49 17.51 -5.80
CA ALA A 424 11.04 16.88 -6.98
C ALA A 424 11.20 17.82 -8.18
N ASN A 425 10.68 19.06 -8.16
CA ASN A 425 10.61 19.93 -9.34
C ASN A 425 11.96 20.14 -10.02
N THR A 426 13.04 20.38 -9.26
CA THR A 426 14.37 20.58 -9.82
C THR A 426 14.92 19.30 -10.45
N VAL A 427 14.66 18.14 -9.83
CA VAL A 427 15.10 16.83 -10.34
C VAL A 427 14.38 16.49 -11.65
N ILE A 428 13.09 16.82 -11.76
CA ILE A 428 12.33 16.62 -13.00
C ILE A 428 12.83 17.57 -14.11
N ASN A 429 13.18 18.81 -13.78
CA ASN A 429 13.83 19.70 -14.75
C ASN A 429 15.17 19.14 -15.25
N ASN A 430 15.95 18.53 -14.36
CA ASN A 430 17.20 17.85 -14.73
C ASN A 430 16.95 16.63 -15.64
N PHE A 431 15.86 15.86 -15.39
CA PHE A 431 15.44 14.75 -16.26
C PHE A 431 15.09 15.27 -17.67
N ASP A 432 14.32 16.34 -17.78
CA ASP A 432 13.95 16.95 -19.06
C ASP A 432 15.17 17.46 -19.85
N ALA A 433 16.19 17.92 -19.15
CA ALA A 433 17.43 18.40 -19.76
C ALA A 433 18.35 17.27 -20.28
N LEU A 434 18.07 16.01 -19.95
CA LEU A 434 18.83 14.88 -20.46
C LEU A 434 18.62 14.72 -21.97
N SER A 435 19.61 14.15 -22.66
CA SER A 435 19.41 13.68 -24.03
C SER A 435 18.36 12.56 -24.07
N GLN A 436 17.65 12.42 -25.20
CA GLN A 436 16.67 11.34 -25.40
C GLN A 436 17.22 9.96 -25.02
N LYS A 437 18.49 9.69 -25.42
CA LYS A 437 19.15 8.44 -25.06
C LYS A 437 19.27 8.26 -23.56
N ASN A 438 19.68 9.28 -22.82
CA ASN A 438 19.87 9.19 -21.37
C ASN A 438 18.54 9.10 -20.63
N GLN A 439 17.48 9.80 -21.09
CA GLN A 439 16.12 9.63 -20.57
C GLN A 439 15.65 8.18 -20.78
N GLN A 440 15.85 7.61 -21.98
CA GLN A 440 15.46 6.24 -22.27
C GLN A 440 16.25 5.23 -21.42
N ASP A 441 17.56 5.45 -21.23
CA ASP A 441 18.40 4.59 -20.40
C ASP A 441 17.93 4.60 -18.95
N LEU A 442 17.50 5.77 -18.43
CA LEU A 442 16.92 5.90 -17.08
C LEU A 442 15.58 5.14 -16.97
N VAL A 443 14.71 5.27 -17.94
CA VAL A 443 13.43 4.51 -18.00
C VAL A 443 13.70 3.00 -18.07
N ASN A 444 14.65 2.57 -18.88
CA ASN A 444 15.05 1.17 -18.97
C ASN A 444 15.63 0.65 -17.64
N PHE A 445 16.37 1.49 -16.91
CA PHE A 445 16.84 1.16 -15.57
C PHE A 445 15.67 0.94 -14.62
N LEU A 446 14.70 1.85 -14.54
CA LEU A 446 13.52 1.69 -13.68
C LEU A 446 12.73 0.43 -14.04
N ARG A 447 12.54 0.14 -15.31
CA ARG A 447 11.86 -1.08 -15.77
C ARG A 447 12.70 -2.35 -15.53
N SER A 448 13.99 -2.23 -15.23
CA SER A 448 14.85 -3.37 -14.87
C SER A 448 14.76 -3.77 -13.39
N LEU A 449 14.24 -2.91 -12.52
CA LEU A 449 14.12 -3.12 -11.06
C LEU A 449 13.00 -4.10 -10.64
#